data_a81e58829f577a3ebb9493bb64bde62e
#
_entry.id   a81e58829f577a3ebb9493bb64bde62e
#
_cell.length_a   1.000
_cell.length_b   1.000
_cell.length_c   1.000
_cell.angle_alpha   90.00
_cell.angle_beta   90.00
_cell.angle_gamma   90.00
#
_symmetry.space_group_name_H-M   'P 1'
#
loop_
_entity.id
_entity.type
_entity.pdbx_description
1 polymer ?
#
loop_
_entity_poly.entity_id
_entity_poly.type
_entity_poly.pdbx_seq_one_letter_code
_entity_poly.pdbx_strand_id
1 'polypeptide(L)'
;MKNYLFPFSFLLLSLGIQAEKPQWGIPDTISHYPIGPGAVYTHIEFTQKPIQLHQITLDLNNEYNAVEVYPSNGKTPDASRETTSSQCKSNSYEGHRAFLGVNHDLFHYTGQTTAAGINVRNGEVVSHYGDYGRSVMSISKDKVAEVFPPKYSAKVICPDQTEITIDNVNESAYGIQSYRNCVLFNTYSSLTLTEDGLYVKITPQGEWIINGNSTPCRVEAMEHTPIQPDGKSHILFMRNHASEQFEDKVKVGDVVYIDQRFVNTTFPNSGISVPPAQNVVQALHGWPSVILNGELHDKEYNDFVTPGREFQDYPCTLVGITKDGKRLFIITADKASMVENAYYLVEQGAWNVVNFDGGGSATMVVCDEVVNTPTDGKERAVMDSFQGISLAPVDSTFSFVSFSKPSVQAIPLSVVPLRVLAHNRYGEIIDDDFKDVTYSCEPEELGYVNSRGEFCAGAVSMLGTITARKGDSACKIRVVMGNAGKSVKLCADSLYIDDIREYPIEIETESDGKRYMVNPTIFDWQSVGADCCDVVEGVVRGVTNGRTVLHGKYGDMEIQLPVIVEIGVGEKVHERFSDGASFSVTGSSAITDIRFDSSVLPVGWSDGTTLLFDLSTGRAPNIMLDKPIRF
;
A
#
# COMPACT_ATOMS: atom_id res chain seq x y z
N MET A 1 -26.59 3.25 -30.33
CA MET A 1 -25.95 2.28 -31.25
C MET A 1 -24.82 2.97 -31.98
N LYS A 2 -23.60 2.84 -31.55
CA LYS A 2 -22.40 3.03 -32.39
C LYS A 2 -21.29 2.22 -31.70
N ASN A 3 -20.94 1.10 -32.34
CA ASN A 3 -19.83 0.23 -31.99
C ASN A 3 -18.52 0.98 -32.23
N TYR A 4 -17.65 1.04 -31.23
CA TYR A 4 -16.26 1.39 -31.44
C TYR A 4 -15.44 0.09 -31.37
N LEU A 5 -15.18 -0.47 -32.55
CA LEU A 5 -14.06 -1.37 -32.80
C LEU A 5 -12.80 -0.52 -32.88
N PHE A 6 -11.82 -0.78 -32.00
CA PHE A 6 -10.48 -0.25 -32.20
C PHE A 6 -9.71 -1.16 -33.17
N PRO A 7 -9.08 -0.62 -34.21
CA PRO A 7 -8.21 -1.40 -35.08
C PRO A 7 -6.82 -1.52 -34.48
N PHE A 8 -6.37 -2.74 -34.23
CA PHE A 8 -4.95 -3.05 -34.05
C PHE A 8 -4.26 -2.99 -35.41
N SER A 9 -3.31 -2.08 -35.59
CA SER A 9 -2.28 -2.16 -36.62
C SER A 9 -1.15 -1.18 -36.27
N PHE A 10 -0.07 -1.69 -35.68
CA PHE A 10 1.23 -1.05 -35.79
C PHE A 10 2.28 -2.11 -36.09
N LEU A 11 2.74 -2.10 -37.35
CA LEU A 11 3.91 -2.82 -37.82
C LEU A 11 5.08 -1.82 -37.76
N LEU A 12 6.01 -2.00 -36.82
CA LEU A 12 7.32 -1.36 -36.85
C LEU A 12 8.37 -2.43 -36.59
N LEU A 13 9.05 -2.81 -37.68
CA LEU A 13 10.28 -3.59 -37.62
C LEU A 13 11.43 -2.67 -37.20
N SER A 14 11.91 -2.83 -35.96
CA SER A 14 13.26 -2.50 -35.56
C SER A 14 13.87 -3.76 -34.97
N LEU A 15 14.98 -4.22 -35.54
CA LEU A 15 15.83 -5.28 -35.00
C LEU A 15 16.60 -4.74 -33.79
N GLY A 16 15.93 -4.65 -32.65
CA GLY A 16 16.50 -4.58 -31.32
C GLY A 16 16.06 -5.83 -30.58
N ILE A 17 16.80 -6.29 -29.62
CA ILE A 17 16.41 -7.38 -28.71
C ILE A 17 15.03 -7.00 -28.18
N GLN A 18 13.97 -7.57 -28.75
CA GLN A 18 12.62 -7.45 -28.20
C GLN A 18 12.64 -8.24 -26.91
N ALA A 19 12.69 -7.55 -25.77
CA ALA A 19 12.25 -8.16 -24.54
C ALA A 19 10.78 -8.57 -24.79
N GLU A 20 10.52 -9.87 -24.69
CA GLU A 20 9.18 -10.40 -24.91
C GLU A 20 8.22 -9.78 -23.91
N LYS A 21 7.03 -9.41 -24.37
CA LYS A 21 5.93 -8.98 -23.50
C LYS A 21 5.74 -9.96 -22.35
N PRO A 22 5.39 -9.50 -21.14
CA PRO A 22 5.20 -10.39 -20.01
C PRO A 22 4.20 -11.50 -20.34
N GLN A 23 4.63 -12.74 -20.29
CA GLN A 23 3.76 -13.91 -20.52
C GLN A 23 3.24 -14.46 -19.18
N TRP A 24 2.52 -13.61 -18.44
CA TRP A 24 2.01 -13.96 -17.14
C TRP A 24 0.69 -14.74 -17.17
N GLY A 25 0.09 -14.88 -18.35
CA GLY A 25 -1.21 -15.52 -18.56
C GLY A 25 -2.38 -14.55 -18.46
N ILE A 26 -3.55 -15.08 -18.14
CA ILE A 26 -4.78 -14.31 -18.08
C ILE A 26 -4.84 -13.60 -16.70
N PRO A 27 -5.07 -12.27 -16.67
CA PRO A 27 -5.25 -11.55 -15.42
C PRO A 27 -6.60 -11.91 -14.77
N ASP A 28 -6.59 -12.17 -13.46
CA ASP A 28 -7.77 -12.24 -12.61
C ASP A 28 -7.74 -11.05 -11.65
N THR A 29 -8.70 -10.14 -11.79
CA THR A 29 -8.75 -8.93 -10.97
C THR A 29 -9.49 -9.21 -9.68
N ILE A 30 -8.74 -9.33 -8.60
CA ILE A 30 -9.22 -9.64 -7.26
C ILE A 30 -9.89 -8.42 -6.61
N SER A 31 -9.31 -7.23 -6.81
CA SER A 31 -9.85 -5.97 -6.28
C SER A 31 -9.71 -4.85 -7.31
N HIS A 32 -10.70 -3.95 -7.36
CA HIS A 32 -10.63 -2.74 -8.20
C HIS A 32 -11.65 -1.71 -7.69
N TYR A 33 -11.19 -0.68 -6.99
CA TYR A 33 -12.07 0.32 -6.40
C TYR A 33 -11.34 1.65 -6.13
N PRO A 34 -12.09 2.78 -6.07
CA PRO A 34 -11.56 4.07 -5.64
C PRO A 34 -11.06 4.02 -4.19
N ILE A 35 -9.95 4.70 -3.90
CA ILE A 35 -9.33 4.75 -2.57
C ILE A 35 -9.13 6.17 -2.04
N GLY A 36 -9.37 7.19 -2.88
CA GLY A 36 -9.18 8.59 -2.53
C GLY A 36 -9.23 9.48 -3.77
N PRO A 37 -8.91 10.78 -3.61
CA PRO A 37 -9.05 11.75 -4.69
C PRO A 37 -8.24 11.39 -5.94
N GLY A 38 -8.92 11.03 -7.02
CA GLY A 38 -8.31 10.66 -8.30
C GLY A 38 -7.52 9.35 -8.29
N ALA A 39 -7.71 8.49 -7.29
CA ALA A 39 -6.95 7.25 -7.13
C ALA A 39 -7.83 6.01 -7.16
N VAL A 40 -7.35 4.98 -7.85
CA VAL A 40 -7.97 3.66 -7.92
C VAL A 40 -6.94 2.60 -7.58
N TYR A 41 -7.27 1.73 -6.65
CA TYR A 41 -6.48 0.54 -6.31
C TYR A 41 -6.96 -0.66 -7.12
N THR A 42 -6.00 -1.48 -7.57
CA THR A 42 -6.25 -2.73 -8.29
C THR A 42 -5.31 -3.82 -7.78
N HIS A 43 -5.84 -4.99 -7.45
CA HIS A 43 -5.08 -6.20 -7.17
C HIS A 43 -5.36 -7.22 -8.27
N ILE A 44 -4.29 -7.73 -8.89
CA ILE A 44 -4.36 -8.67 -10.01
C ILE A 44 -3.50 -9.89 -9.70
N GLU A 45 -4.05 -11.07 -9.94
CA GLU A 45 -3.32 -12.33 -9.98
C GLU A 45 -3.26 -12.86 -11.42
N PHE A 46 -2.18 -13.55 -11.78
CA PHE A 46 -2.00 -14.09 -13.12
C PHE A 46 -1.97 -15.62 -13.11
N THR A 47 -2.57 -16.23 -14.15
CA THR A 47 -2.83 -17.68 -14.16
C THR A 47 -1.63 -18.56 -14.49
N GLN A 48 -0.67 -18.06 -15.28
CA GLN A 48 0.50 -18.88 -15.73
C GLN A 48 1.71 -18.64 -14.85
N LYS A 49 1.98 -17.40 -14.46
CA LYS A 49 3.00 -17.05 -13.47
C LYS A 49 2.27 -16.54 -12.23
N PRO A 50 2.40 -17.18 -11.06
CA PRO A 50 1.63 -16.81 -9.87
C PRO A 50 2.16 -15.50 -9.27
N ILE A 51 1.96 -14.42 -10.00
CA ILE A 51 2.31 -13.05 -9.60
C ILE A 51 1.11 -12.44 -8.94
N GLN A 52 1.33 -11.82 -7.77
CA GLN A 52 0.40 -10.88 -7.16
C GLN A 52 0.89 -9.47 -7.45
N LEU A 53 0.10 -8.72 -8.20
CA LEU A 53 0.40 -7.35 -8.60
C LEU A 53 -0.62 -6.41 -7.95
N HIS A 54 -0.11 -5.50 -7.14
CA HIS A 54 -0.88 -4.43 -6.54
C HIS A 54 -0.56 -3.14 -7.28
N GLN A 55 -1.57 -2.47 -7.80
CA GLN A 55 -1.44 -1.25 -8.58
C GLN A 55 -2.31 -0.13 -8.03
N ILE A 56 -1.77 1.06 -8.00
CA ILE A 56 -2.54 2.29 -7.82
C ILE A 56 -2.39 3.13 -9.09
N THR A 57 -3.54 3.52 -9.65
CA THR A 57 -3.59 4.52 -10.71
C THR A 57 -3.99 5.84 -10.09
N LEU A 58 -3.15 6.88 -10.22
CA LEU A 58 -3.36 8.20 -9.64
C LEU A 58 -3.43 9.26 -10.73
N ASP A 59 -4.53 9.99 -10.80
CA ASP A 59 -4.73 11.14 -11.70
C ASP A 59 -4.31 12.44 -10.99
N LEU A 60 -3.18 13.01 -11.40
CA LEU A 60 -2.63 14.25 -10.85
C LEU A 60 -3.45 15.50 -11.22
N ASN A 61 -4.40 15.41 -12.16
CA ASN A 61 -5.32 16.52 -12.46
C ASN A 61 -6.35 16.75 -11.34
N ASN A 62 -6.55 15.79 -10.44
CA ASN A 62 -7.47 15.98 -9.33
C ASN A 62 -6.92 17.03 -8.36
N GLU A 63 -7.72 18.06 -8.06
CA GLU A 63 -7.31 19.18 -7.20
C GLU A 63 -7.09 18.80 -5.74
N TYR A 64 -7.74 17.72 -5.27
CA TYR A 64 -7.71 17.27 -3.89
C TYR A 64 -6.64 16.22 -3.59
N ASN A 65 -5.77 15.88 -4.53
CA ASN A 65 -4.63 15.03 -4.23
C ASN A 65 -3.30 15.79 -4.30
N ALA A 66 -2.32 15.27 -3.61
CA ALA A 66 -0.92 15.60 -3.76
C ALA A 66 -0.08 14.32 -3.66
N VAL A 67 1.16 14.40 -4.04
CA VAL A 67 2.15 13.34 -3.82
C VAL A 67 3.37 13.92 -3.12
N GLU A 68 3.95 13.15 -2.21
CA GLU A 68 5.08 13.58 -1.40
C GLU A 68 6.07 12.44 -1.15
N VAL A 69 7.34 12.79 -0.99
CA VAL A 69 8.28 11.93 -0.27
C VAL A 69 8.18 12.26 1.21
N TYR A 70 8.12 11.24 2.07
CA TYR A 70 8.13 11.44 3.51
C TYR A 70 9.32 10.71 4.14
N PRO A 71 10.28 11.43 4.74
CA PRO A 71 11.40 10.82 5.43
C PRO A 71 10.94 10.24 6.76
N SER A 72 11.53 9.11 7.14
CA SER A 72 11.27 8.43 8.41
C SER A 72 11.33 9.40 9.60
N ASN A 73 10.31 9.36 10.46
CA ASN A 73 10.13 10.29 11.59
C ASN A 73 10.20 11.79 11.20
N GLY A 74 9.93 12.12 9.94
CA GLY A 74 9.96 13.48 9.42
C GLY A 74 11.35 14.12 9.38
N LYS A 75 12.44 13.35 9.41
CA LYS A 75 13.81 13.87 9.54
C LYS A 75 14.86 13.04 8.82
N THR A 76 16.03 13.62 8.63
CA THR A 76 17.22 12.99 8.04
C THR A 76 18.52 13.53 8.68
N PRO A 77 19.51 12.68 8.99
CA PRO A 77 19.46 11.21 9.03
C PRO A 77 18.55 10.66 10.12
N ASP A 78 18.05 9.43 9.98
CA ASP A 78 17.28 8.76 11.01
C ASP A 78 17.74 7.31 11.23
N ALA A 79 18.32 7.03 12.39
CA ALA A 79 18.80 5.70 12.74
C ALA A 79 17.68 4.72 13.12
N SER A 80 16.51 5.22 13.53
CA SER A 80 15.40 4.39 14.00
C SER A 80 14.58 3.79 12.86
N ARG A 81 14.45 4.52 11.76
CA ARG A 81 13.61 4.16 10.61
C ARG A 81 12.17 3.79 10.99
N GLU A 82 11.26 3.99 10.08
CA GLU A 82 9.85 3.60 10.21
C GLU A 82 9.42 2.68 9.08
N THR A 83 8.41 1.85 9.34
CA THR A 83 7.72 1.13 8.27
C THR A 83 6.92 2.11 7.39
N THR A 84 6.65 1.74 6.15
CA THR A 84 5.86 2.57 5.21
C THR A 84 4.48 2.90 5.80
N SER A 85 3.82 1.94 6.47
CA SER A 85 2.53 2.18 7.12
C SER A 85 2.63 3.16 8.29
N SER A 86 3.71 3.10 9.09
CA SER A 86 3.96 4.08 10.15
C SER A 86 4.20 5.47 9.59
N GLN A 87 4.98 5.58 8.51
CA GLN A 87 5.24 6.86 7.84
C GLN A 87 3.96 7.49 7.29
N CYS A 88 3.04 6.70 6.70
CA CYS A 88 1.73 7.19 6.26
C CYS A 88 0.92 7.78 7.44
N LYS A 89 0.89 7.08 8.57
CA LYS A 89 0.22 7.57 9.78
C LYS A 89 0.88 8.83 10.35
N SER A 90 2.21 8.84 10.43
CA SER A 90 2.98 9.99 10.94
C SER A 90 2.81 11.25 10.08
N ASN A 91 2.55 11.09 8.77
CA ASN A 91 2.31 12.19 7.84
C ASN A 91 0.83 12.58 7.69
N SER A 92 -0.07 11.91 8.41
CA SER A 92 -1.51 12.15 8.30
C SER A 92 -2.03 13.04 9.41
N TYR A 93 -2.76 14.11 9.04
CA TYR A 93 -3.49 15.00 9.93
C TYR A 93 -4.71 15.59 9.22
N GLU A 94 -5.54 16.35 9.90
CA GLU A 94 -6.75 16.95 9.33
C GLU A 94 -6.41 17.82 8.10
N GLY A 95 -7.05 17.53 6.96
CA GLY A 95 -6.80 18.20 5.68
C GLY A 95 -5.53 17.73 4.94
N HIS A 96 -4.82 16.75 5.47
CA HIS A 96 -3.63 16.16 4.86
C HIS A 96 -3.53 14.69 5.29
N ARG A 97 -4.08 13.77 4.51
CA ARG A 97 -4.19 12.36 4.86
C ARG A 97 -3.52 11.49 3.80
N ALA A 98 -2.54 10.69 4.19
CA ALA A 98 -1.94 9.71 3.31
C ALA A 98 -2.93 8.54 3.10
N PHE A 99 -3.46 8.39 1.89
CA PHE A 99 -4.36 7.30 1.52
C PHE A 99 -3.65 6.19 0.72
N LEU A 100 -2.43 6.45 0.29
CA LEU A 100 -1.51 5.46 -0.29
C LEU A 100 -0.08 5.73 0.18
N GLY A 101 0.71 4.67 0.27
CA GLY A 101 2.13 4.74 0.48
C GLY A 101 2.85 3.54 -0.12
N VAL A 102 4.04 3.78 -0.67
CA VAL A 102 4.96 2.71 -1.04
C VAL A 102 6.36 3.02 -0.51
N ASN A 103 7.14 1.97 -0.24
CA ASN A 103 8.56 2.15 0.03
C ASN A 103 9.22 2.86 -1.14
N HIS A 104 10.24 3.66 -0.85
CA HIS A 104 10.78 4.51 -1.90
C HIS A 104 12.27 4.25 -2.16
N ASP A 105 13.18 5.01 -1.55
CA ASP A 105 14.59 5.03 -1.94
C ASP A 105 15.40 3.88 -1.33
N LEU A 106 16.49 3.54 -1.99
CA LEU A 106 17.58 2.78 -1.40
C LEU A 106 18.16 3.53 -0.21
N PHE A 107 18.72 2.83 0.76
CA PHE A 107 19.28 3.46 1.94
C PHE A 107 20.49 2.71 2.51
N HIS A 108 21.28 3.39 3.29
CA HIS A 108 22.44 2.83 3.99
C HIS A 108 22.02 2.25 5.35
N TYR A 109 22.38 0.99 5.57
CA TYR A 109 22.07 0.29 6.85
C TYR A 109 22.98 0.67 7.99
N THR A 110 24.21 1.13 7.69
CA THR A 110 25.25 1.45 8.67
C THR A 110 25.82 2.84 8.39
N GLY A 111 26.31 3.50 9.44
CA GLY A 111 26.83 4.86 9.31
C GLY A 111 25.70 5.88 9.32
N GLN A 112 25.71 6.79 8.33
CA GLN A 112 24.60 7.73 8.15
C GLN A 112 23.40 7.02 7.56
N THR A 113 22.33 6.93 8.32
CA THR A 113 21.06 6.38 7.89
C THR A 113 20.26 7.45 7.15
N THR A 114 20.55 7.60 5.87
CA THR A 114 19.88 8.51 4.94
C THR A 114 19.41 7.74 3.72
N ALA A 115 18.44 8.31 2.99
CA ALA A 115 18.12 7.88 1.64
C ALA A 115 19.32 8.06 0.71
N ALA A 116 19.45 7.20 -0.30
CA ALA A 116 20.65 7.11 -1.13
C ALA A 116 20.73 8.18 -2.23
N GLY A 117 19.63 8.80 -2.60
CA GLY A 117 19.55 9.77 -3.67
C GLY A 117 19.10 11.16 -3.23
N ILE A 118 18.85 11.99 -4.23
CA ILE A 118 18.27 13.31 -3.98
C ILE A 118 16.76 13.21 -3.88
N ASN A 119 16.22 13.64 -2.74
CA ASN A 119 14.82 13.68 -2.45
C ASN A 119 14.40 15.10 -2.06
N VAL A 120 13.29 15.56 -2.62
CA VAL A 120 12.77 16.92 -2.43
C VAL A 120 11.33 16.84 -2.00
N ARG A 121 11.00 17.52 -0.90
CA ARG A 121 9.63 17.66 -0.40
C ARG A 121 9.27 19.14 -0.26
N ASN A 122 8.18 19.55 -0.92
CA ASN A 122 7.73 20.93 -0.94
C ASN A 122 8.82 21.95 -1.33
N GLY A 123 9.65 21.56 -2.31
CA GLY A 123 10.76 22.37 -2.81
C GLY A 123 12.01 22.37 -1.93
N GLU A 124 11.97 21.77 -0.75
CA GLU A 124 13.12 21.59 0.13
C GLU A 124 13.82 20.25 -0.12
N VAL A 125 15.14 20.27 -0.23
CA VAL A 125 15.93 19.05 -0.34
C VAL A 125 15.93 18.33 1.02
N VAL A 126 15.36 17.12 1.06
CA VAL A 126 15.34 16.26 2.25
C VAL A 126 16.68 15.55 2.41
N SER A 127 17.12 14.88 1.34
CA SER A 127 18.39 14.16 1.28
C SER A 127 19.11 14.47 -0.02
N HIS A 128 20.44 14.54 0.05
CA HIS A 128 21.32 14.72 -1.09
C HIS A 128 22.64 13.99 -0.85
N TYR A 129 22.59 12.64 -0.94
CA TYR A 129 23.78 11.81 -0.72
C TYR A 129 24.42 11.42 -2.06
N GLY A 130 25.30 12.28 -2.54
CA GLY A 130 26.11 12.03 -3.74
C GLY A 130 25.39 12.33 -5.07
N ASP A 131 26.21 12.72 -6.03
CA ASP A 131 25.79 13.12 -7.37
C ASP A 131 26.11 11.99 -8.35
N TYR A 132 25.34 10.91 -8.27
CA TYR A 132 25.64 9.67 -9.01
C TYR A 132 25.04 9.64 -10.43
N GLY A 133 24.43 10.73 -10.89
CA GLY A 133 23.79 10.78 -12.21
C GLY A 133 22.58 9.86 -12.35
N ARG A 134 22.01 9.42 -11.22
CA ARG A 134 20.81 8.58 -11.17
C ARG A 134 19.57 9.39 -11.46
N SER A 135 18.51 8.74 -11.92
CA SER A 135 17.25 9.41 -12.24
C SER A 135 16.46 9.82 -11.01
N VAL A 136 15.65 10.87 -11.18
CA VAL A 136 14.56 11.21 -10.28
C VAL A 136 13.26 11.27 -11.06
N MET A 137 12.17 10.94 -10.39
CA MET A 137 10.83 11.38 -10.76
C MET A 137 10.59 12.70 -10.04
N SER A 138 10.41 13.78 -10.78
CA SER A 138 10.04 15.09 -10.23
C SER A 138 8.57 15.38 -10.46
N ILE A 139 8.01 16.22 -9.61
CA ILE A 139 6.64 16.75 -9.78
C ILE A 139 6.70 18.26 -9.61
N SER A 140 6.20 18.96 -10.61
CA SER A 140 6.14 20.41 -10.61
C SER A 140 4.96 20.94 -9.80
N LYS A 141 4.95 22.25 -9.54
CA LYS A 141 3.83 22.96 -8.91
C LYS A 141 2.51 22.77 -9.68
N ASP A 142 2.59 22.58 -11.01
CA ASP A 142 1.44 22.31 -11.86
C ASP A 142 1.06 20.82 -11.90
N LYS A 143 1.64 20.02 -11.00
CA LYS A 143 1.42 18.57 -10.91
C LYS A 143 1.73 17.84 -12.23
N VAL A 144 2.87 18.16 -12.85
CA VAL A 144 3.41 17.42 -13.99
C VAL A 144 4.59 16.57 -13.49
N ALA A 145 4.52 15.27 -13.74
CA ALA A 145 5.58 14.34 -13.41
C ALA A 145 6.55 14.18 -14.59
N GLU A 146 7.86 14.24 -14.33
CA GLU A 146 8.94 14.11 -15.34
C GLU A 146 10.09 13.27 -14.78
N VAL A 147 10.86 12.63 -15.66
CA VAL A 147 12.01 11.79 -15.30
C VAL A 147 13.27 12.35 -15.94
N PHE A 148 14.29 12.61 -15.15
CA PHE A 148 15.61 13.05 -15.61
C PHE A 148 16.70 12.73 -14.58
N PRO A 149 18.00 12.72 -14.95
CA PRO A 149 19.11 12.56 -14.02
C PRO A 149 19.57 13.95 -13.55
N PRO A 150 19.21 14.40 -12.34
CA PRO A 150 19.54 15.75 -11.89
C PRO A 150 21.01 15.85 -11.46
N LYS A 151 21.59 17.00 -11.67
CA LYS A 151 22.69 17.53 -10.86
C LYS A 151 22.16 18.72 -10.07
N TYR A 152 22.14 18.59 -8.75
CA TYR A 152 21.70 19.67 -7.87
C TYR A 152 22.78 20.76 -7.76
N SER A 153 22.35 22.01 -7.78
CA SER A 153 23.19 23.20 -7.56
C SER A 153 22.39 24.22 -6.79
N ALA A 154 22.97 24.77 -5.74
CA ALA A 154 22.35 25.83 -4.97
C ALA A 154 23.34 26.92 -4.60
N LYS A 155 22.82 28.12 -4.38
CA LYS A 155 23.62 29.29 -3.97
C LYS A 155 22.84 30.25 -3.11
N VAL A 156 23.54 30.96 -2.25
CA VAL A 156 23.05 32.14 -1.55
C VAL A 156 23.40 33.37 -2.40
N ILE A 157 22.43 34.23 -2.62
CA ILE A 157 22.63 35.53 -3.30
C ILE A 157 22.45 36.61 -2.23
N CYS A 158 23.53 37.33 -1.97
CA CYS A 158 23.59 38.45 -1.02
C CYS A 158 22.87 39.70 -1.56
N PRO A 159 22.60 40.74 -0.73
CA PRO A 159 21.93 41.96 -1.17
C PRO A 159 22.72 42.72 -2.26
N ASP A 160 24.05 42.63 -2.29
CA ASP A 160 24.93 43.22 -3.30
C ASP A 160 25.10 42.35 -4.54
N GLN A 161 24.34 41.27 -4.71
CA GLN A 161 24.41 40.28 -5.78
C GLN A 161 25.64 39.35 -5.72
N THR A 162 26.39 39.36 -4.64
CA THR A 162 27.44 38.36 -4.41
C THR A 162 26.82 36.99 -4.25
N GLU A 163 27.35 35.98 -4.96
CA GLU A 163 26.88 34.61 -4.92
C GLU A 163 27.85 33.72 -4.12
N ILE A 164 27.32 32.95 -3.21
CA ILE A 164 28.05 31.93 -2.42
C ILE A 164 27.42 30.57 -2.71
N THR A 165 28.21 29.63 -3.21
CA THR A 165 27.76 28.28 -3.50
C THR A 165 27.39 27.53 -2.21
N ILE A 166 26.24 26.92 -2.20
CA ILE A 166 25.84 25.92 -1.18
C ILE A 166 26.33 24.56 -1.67
N ASP A 167 27.33 24.01 -0.96
CA ASP A 167 27.99 22.78 -1.37
C ASP A 167 27.15 21.52 -1.08
N ASN A 168 26.31 21.56 -0.06
CA ASN A 168 25.40 20.44 0.27
C ASN A 168 24.22 20.89 1.13
N VAL A 169 23.24 19.98 1.31
CA VAL A 169 22.05 20.16 2.15
C VAL A 169 21.92 18.97 3.11
N ASN A 170 21.65 19.23 4.39
CA ASN A 170 21.42 18.23 5.45
C ASN A 170 22.53 17.16 5.56
N GLU A 171 23.75 17.49 5.19
CA GLU A 171 24.86 16.56 5.29
C GLU A 171 25.42 16.50 6.70
N SER A 172 25.79 15.30 7.16
CA SER A 172 26.31 15.10 8.49
C SER A 172 27.66 15.75 8.72
N ALA A 173 27.99 15.94 10.00
CA ALA A 173 29.30 16.38 10.45
C ALA A 173 30.47 15.53 9.90
N TYR A 174 30.27 14.24 9.69
CA TYR A 174 31.25 13.35 9.05
C TYR A 174 31.43 13.64 7.56
N GLY A 175 30.43 14.24 6.92
CA GLY A 175 30.44 14.59 5.51
C GLY A 175 30.89 16.01 5.23
N ILE A 176 31.00 16.90 6.24
CA ILE A 176 31.54 18.25 6.03
C ILE A 176 33.03 18.15 5.80
N GLN A 177 33.39 17.91 4.55
CA GLN A 177 34.77 17.83 4.10
C GLN A 177 35.43 19.21 4.15
N SER A 178 36.76 19.27 4.26
CA SER A 178 37.49 20.53 4.35
C SER A 178 37.31 21.47 3.16
N TYR A 179 36.85 20.95 2.03
CA TYR A 179 36.56 21.75 0.81
C TYR A 179 35.11 22.28 0.77
N ARG A 180 34.21 21.85 1.65
CA ARG A 180 32.86 22.37 1.73
C ARG A 180 32.84 23.60 2.61
N ASN A 181 32.42 24.71 2.02
CA ASN A 181 32.48 26.02 2.65
C ASN A 181 31.10 26.54 3.06
N CYS A 182 30.02 26.02 2.47
CA CYS A 182 28.67 26.40 2.81
C CYS A 182 27.74 25.18 2.76
N VAL A 183 26.98 24.94 3.84
CA VAL A 183 25.99 23.86 3.94
C VAL A 183 24.67 24.44 4.43
N LEU A 184 23.57 24.06 3.81
CA LEU A 184 22.21 24.40 4.27
C LEU A 184 21.64 23.25 5.10
N PHE A 185 21.26 23.52 6.34
CA PHE A 185 20.45 22.66 7.18
C PHE A 185 19.04 23.20 7.21
N ASN A 186 18.08 22.43 6.77
CA ASN A 186 16.68 22.82 6.72
C ASN A 186 15.83 22.13 7.80
N THR A 187 14.52 22.22 7.69
CA THR A 187 13.57 21.71 8.69
C THR A 187 13.62 20.20 8.88
N TYR A 188 14.20 19.45 7.94
CA TYR A 188 14.35 18.00 8.03
C TYR A 188 15.63 17.55 8.75
N SER A 189 16.59 18.45 8.99
CA SER A 189 17.87 18.07 9.59
C SER A 189 17.72 17.65 11.05
N SER A 190 18.26 16.48 11.39
CA SER A 190 18.34 15.96 12.78
C SER A 190 19.77 15.97 13.32
N LEU A 191 20.69 16.60 12.60
CA LEU A 191 22.10 16.58 12.95
C LEU A 191 22.42 17.45 14.17
N THR A 192 23.39 17.01 14.97
CA THR A 192 24.02 17.86 15.99
C THR A 192 25.22 18.53 15.37
N LEU A 193 25.20 19.85 15.32
CA LEU A 193 26.24 20.67 14.72
C LEU A 193 27.26 21.06 15.78
N THR A 194 28.54 20.83 15.47
CA THR A 194 29.67 21.05 16.41
C THR A 194 30.88 21.73 15.76
N GLU A 195 30.83 21.98 14.44
CA GLU A 195 31.94 22.53 13.66
C GLU A 195 32.16 24.00 13.96
N ASP A 196 33.41 24.43 13.90
CA ASP A 196 33.77 25.85 13.96
C ASP A 196 33.44 26.54 12.65
N GLY A 197 32.70 27.64 12.72
CA GLY A 197 32.28 28.42 11.56
C GLY A 197 31.20 29.45 11.88
N LEU A 198 30.69 30.09 10.85
CA LEU A 198 29.58 31.03 10.93
C LEU A 198 28.27 30.26 10.75
N TYR A 199 27.36 30.40 11.69
CA TYR A 199 25.99 29.90 11.63
C TYR A 199 25.02 31.06 11.41
N VAL A 200 24.25 30.98 10.32
CA VAL A 200 23.27 31.99 9.94
C VAL A 200 21.90 31.38 9.96
N LYS A 201 21.07 31.82 10.90
CA LYS A 201 19.66 31.43 10.95
C LYS A 201 18.88 32.27 9.96
N ILE A 202 18.16 31.63 9.06
CA ILE A 202 17.34 32.27 8.04
C ILE A 202 15.88 31.81 8.12
N THR A 203 14.95 32.69 7.78
CA THR A 203 13.51 32.41 7.69
C THR A 203 13.03 32.68 6.28
N PRO A 204 12.51 31.68 5.55
CA PRO A 204 11.98 31.86 4.21
C PRO A 204 10.75 32.79 4.24
N GLN A 205 10.68 33.68 3.25
CA GLN A 205 9.57 34.61 3.04
C GLN A 205 8.74 34.25 1.79
N GLY A 206 8.94 33.06 1.25
CA GLY A 206 8.29 32.52 0.08
C GLY A 206 8.38 31.01 0.04
N GLU A 207 7.77 30.42 -0.98
CA GLU A 207 7.82 28.98 -1.21
C GLU A 207 9.21 28.55 -1.68
N TRP A 208 9.62 27.35 -1.28
CA TRP A 208 10.78 26.67 -1.84
C TRP A 208 10.40 26.05 -3.19
N ILE A 209 11.17 26.35 -4.24
CA ILE A 209 10.94 25.82 -5.58
C ILE A 209 12.29 25.61 -6.26
N ILE A 210 12.53 24.41 -6.79
CA ILE A 210 13.71 24.14 -7.61
C ILE A 210 13.39 24.47 -9.07
N ASN A 211 14.33 25.09 -9.79
CA ASN A 211 14.14 25.62 -11.15
C ASN A 211 12.98 26.62 -11.26
N GLY A 212 12.72 27.34 -10.18
CA GLY A 212 11.76 28.44 -10.11
C GLY A 212 12.43 29.78 -9.76
N ASN A 213 11.69 30.65 -9.11
CA ASN A 213 12.23 31.87 -8.54
C ASN A 213 13.06 31.56 -7.29
N SER A 214 14.15 32.29 -7.07
CA SER A 214 14.95 32.19 -5.85
C SER A 214 14.10 32.56 -4.62
N THR A 215 14.21 31.78 -3.55
CA THR A 215 13.43 31.99 -2.32
C THR A 215 14.03 33.10 -1.49
N PRO A 216 13.30 34.21 -1.21
CA PRO A 216 13.77 35.24 -0.31
C PRO A 216 13.78 34.70 1.13
N CYS A 217 14.88 34.92 1.84
CA CYS A 217 15.08 34.48 3.23
C CYS A 217 15.59 35.63 4.07
N ARG A 218 14.91 35.90 5.18
CA ARG A 218 15.35 36.90 6.15
C ARG A 218 16.42 36.32 7.07
N VAL A 219 17.49 37.05 7.30
CA VAL A 219 18.54 36.70 8.25
C VAL A 219 18.07 37.07 9.66
N GLU A 220 17.91 36.07 10.52
CA GLU A 220 17.42 36.25 11.91
C GLU A 220 18.57 36.31 12.93
N ALA A 221 19.65 35.55 12.69
CA ALA A 221 20.82 35.53 13.57
C ALA A 221 22.07 35.17 12.78
N MET A 222 23.24 35.63 13.26
CA MET A 222 24.57 35.30 12.76
C MET A 222 25.47 35.08 13.97
N GLU A 223 25.99 33.86 14.14
CA GLU A 223 26.75 33.46 15.33
C GLU A 223 27.93 32.54 14.93
N HIS A 224 29.04 32.62 15.68
CA HIS A 224 30.17 31.67 15.54
C HIS A 224 30.04 30.47 16.49
N THR A 225 28.98 30.41 17.30
CA THR A 225 28.61 29.25 18.10
C THR A 225 27.54 28.44 17.39
N PRO A 226 27.59 27.10 17.45
CA PRO A 226 26.63 26.25 16.73
C PRO A 226 25.17 26.56 17.07
N ILE A 227 24.39 26.93 16.04
CA ILE A 227 22.93 26.99 16.11
C ILE A 227 22.43 25.60 15.72
N GLN A 228 21.68 24.93 16.61
CA GLN A 228 21.20 23.57 16.38
C GLN A 228 19.91 23.57 15.54
N PRO A 229 19.75 22.61 14.59
CA PRO A 229 18.48 22.36 13.93
C PRO A 229 17.38 22.06 14.95
N ASP A 230 16.24 22.73 14.80
CA ASP A 230 15.08 22.64 15.69
C ASP A 230 13.81 22.09 14.99
N GLY A 231 13.96 21.61 13.76
CA GLY A 231 12.85 21.14 12.92
C GLY A 231 11.95 22.25 12.37
N LYS A 232 12.30 23.53 12.60
CA LYS A 232 11.50 24.70 12.17
C LYS A 232 12.34 25.75 11.45
N SER A 233 13.62 25.79 11.75
CA SER A 233 14.56 26.80 11.27
C SER A 233 15.43 26.28 10.13
N HIS A 234 15.85 27.19 9.26
CA HIS A 234 16.86 26.96 8.25
C HIS A 234 18.17 27.60 8.70
N ILE A 235 19.28 26.88 8.58
CA ILE A 235 20.60 27.30 9.04
C ILE A 235 21.58 27.17 7.90
N LEU A 236 22.24 28.24 7.53
CA LEU A 236 23.42 28.19 6.68
C LEU A 236 24.64 28.10 7.58
N PHE A 237 25.41 27.04 7.42
CA PHE A 237 26.72 26.91 8.02
C PHE A 237 27.77 27.34 6.98
N MET A 238 28.65 28.24 7.35
CA MET A 238 29.72 28.74 6.48
C MET A 238 31.06 28.75 7.20
N ARG A 239 32.13 28.56 6.42
CA ARG A 239 33.51 28.68 6.91
C ARG A 239 34.47 29.17 5.83
N ASN A 240 35.69 29.50 6.24
CA ASN A 240 36.73 29.98 5.35
C ASN A 240 36.24 31.22 4.57
N HIS A 241 36.59 31.27 3.27
CA HIS A 241 36.23 32.38 2.40
C HIS A 241 34.70 32.65 2.33
N ALA A 242 33.86 31.62 2.45
CA ALA A 242 32.40 31.79 2.38
C ALA A 242 31.88 32.59 3.58
N SER A 243 32.38 32.32 4.81
CA SER A 243 31.98 33.09 6.01
C SER A 243 32.47 34.53 5.92
N GLU A 244 33.75 34.76 5.57
CA GLU A 244 34.31 36.11 5.41
C GLU A 244 33.53 36.92 4.37
N GLN A 245 33.24 36.33 3.22
CA GLN A 245 32.49 36.97 2.14
C GLN A 245 31.07 37.31 2.54
N PHE A 246 30.40 36.43 3.33
CA PHE A 246 29.04 36.66 3.79
C PHE A 246 28.96 37.75 4.86
N GLU A 247 29.84 37.74 5.86
CA GLU A 247 29.89 38.72 6.95
C GLU A 247 30.17 40.14 6.46
N ASP A 248 30.96 40.28 5.40
CA ASP A 248 31.23 41.58 4.76
C ASP A 248 29.98 42.19 4.09
N LYS A 249 29.01 41.39 3.66
CA LYS A 249 27.91 41.76 2.77
C LYS A 249 26.54 41.72 3.40
N VAL A 250 26.37 40.97 4.49
CA VAL A 250 25.07 40.65 5.06
C VAL A 250 25.04 40.97 6.57
N LYS A 251 23.94 41.51 7.02
CA LYS A 251 23.66 41.78 8.44
C LYS A 251 22.34 41.12 8.88
N VAL A 252 22.21 40.91 10.16
CA VAL A 252 20.91 40.50 10.76
C VAL A 252 19.82 41.50 10.37
N GLY A 253 18.72 40.98 9.84
CA GLY A 253 17.59 41.73 9.29
C GLY A 253 17.60 41.87 7.76
N ASP A 254 18.71 41.63 7.09
CA ASP A 254 18.78 41.65 5.61
C ASP A 254 18.02 40.46 5.01
N VAL A 255 17.68 40.57 3.73
CA VAL A 255 17.09 39.51 2.93
C VAL A 255 18.15 38.99 1.96
N VAL A 256 18.42 37.69 2.05
CA VAL A 256 19.21 36.93 1.09
C VAL A 256 18.30 36.06 0.26
N TYR A 257 18.77 35.62 -0.91
CA TYR A 257 17.97 34.75 -1.77
C TYR A 257 18.65 33.39 -1.90
N ILE A 258 17.89 32.31 -1.73
CA ILE A 258 18.37 30.96 -1.97
C ILE A 258 17.89 30.53 -3.36
N ASP A 259 18.82 30.29 -4.26
CA ASP A 259 18.58 29.80 -5.60
C ASP A 259 18.91 28.32 -5.69
N GLN A 260 17.97 27.51 -6.12
CA GLN A 260 18.10 26.05 -6.22
C GLN A 260 17.83 25.59 -7.66
N ARG A 261 18.70 24.76 -8.21
CA ARG A 261 18.63 24.33 -9.62
C ARG A 261 18.96 22.85 -9.78
N PHE A 262 18.26 22.20 -10.69
CA PHE A 262 18.71 20.99 -11.34
C PHE A 262 19.38 21.39 -12.68
N VAL A 263 20.71 21.24 -12.77
CA VAL A 263 21.49 21.83 -13.85
C VAL A 263 22.01 20.83 -14.90
N ASN A 264 22.09 19.54 -14.57
CA ASN A 264 22.44 18.50 -15.52
C ASN A 264 21.26 17.55 -15.76
N THR A 265 21.08 17.16 -17.01
CA THR A 265 19.92 16.37 -17.45
C THR A 265 20.33 15.34 -18.50
N THR A 266 21.61 15.00 -18.56
CA THR A 266 22.13 13.96 -19.44
C THR A 266 22.36 12.68 -18.65
N PHE A 267 21.70 11.60 -19.03
CA PHE A 267 21.92 10.27 -18.46
C PHE A 267 23.35 9.81 -18.74
N PRO A 268 24.15 9.45 -17.71
CA PRO A 268 25.59 9.25 -17.88
C PRO A 268 25.93 8.05 -18.75
N ASN A 269 25.16 6.98 -18.69
CA ASN A 269 25.45 5.73 -19.40
C ASN A 269 24.90 5.71 -20.82
N SER A 270 23.71 6.28 -21.03
CA SER A 270 23.06 6.32 -22.35
C SER A 270 23.41 7.56 -23.16
N GLY A 271 23.83 8.66 -22.50
CA GLY A 271 24.06 9.95 -23.14
C GLY A 271 22.78 10.67 -23.59
N ILE A 272 21.60 10.16 -23.20
CA ILE A 272 20.32 10.80 -23.52
C ILE A 272 20.17 12.05 -22.64
N SER A 273 19.89 13.20 -23.27
CA SER A 273 19.61 14.45 -22.58
C SER A 273 18.12 14.75 -22.55
N VAL A 274 17.63 15.15 -21.38
CA VAL A 274 16.23 15.53 -21.15
C VAL A 274 16.21 16.97 -20.62
N PRO A 275 15.27 17.83 -21.00
CA PRO A 275 15.15 19.16 -20.41
C PRO A 275 14.89 19.08 -18.91
N PRO A 276 15.49 19.96 -18.08
CA PRO A 276 15.24 19.96 -16.65
C PRO A 276 13.79 20.39 -16.36
N ALA A 277 13.12 19.67 -15.49
CA ALA A 277 11.81 20.05 -15.00
C ALA A 277 11.81 21.45 -14.39
N GLN A 278 10.72 22.19 -14.57
CA GLN A 278 10.55 23.55 -14.06
C GLN A 278 9.61 23.58 -12.86
N ASN A 279 9.83 24.51 -11.93
CA ASN A 279 8.99 24.72 -10.76
C ASN A 279 8.78 23.43 -9.94
N VAL A 280 9.87 22.68 -9.72
CA VAL A 280 9.82 21.40 -9.02
C VAL A 280 9.55 21.62 -7.53
N VAL A 281 8.54 20.95 -7.02
CA VAL A 281 8.15 20.94 -5.60
C VAL A 281 8.36 19.57 -4.95
N GLN A 282 8.35 18.49 -5.74
CA GLN A 282 8.68 17.14 -5.26
C GLN A 282 9.72 16.53 -6.20
N ALA A 283 10.69 15.80 -5.65
CA ALA A 283 11.55 14.92 -6.43
C ALA A 283 11.85 13.66 -5.62
N LEU A 284 11.78 12.54 -6.30
CA LEU A 284 11.93 11.22 -5.74
C LEU A 284 13.00 10.49 -6.53
N HIS A 285 14.08 10.14 -5.85
CA HIS A 285 15.12 9.32 -6.45
C HIS A 285 14.55 7.99 -6.94
N GLY A 286 14.78 7.66 -8.21
CA GLY A 286 14.34 6.40 -8.81
C GLY A 286 15.44 5.83 -9.69
N TRP A 287 15.92 4.62 -9.39
CA TRP A 287 17.01 4.04 -10.12
C TRP A 287 16.90 2.51 -10.26
N PRO A 288 17.11 2.02 -11.48
CA PRO A 288 17.27 2.77 -12.74
C PRO A 288 15.96 3.37 -13.25
N SER A 289 16.04 4.31 -14.20
CA SER A 289 14.94 4.57 -15.13
C SER A 289 14.87 3.39 -16.09
N VAL A 290 13.81 2.59 -16.00
CA VAL A 290 13.69 1.31 -16.73
C VAL A 290 13.18 1.52 -18.15
N ILE A 291 12.18 2.40 -18.27
CA ILE A 291 11.66 2.89 -19.55
C ILE A 291 11.87 4.39 -19.63
N LEU A 292 12.41 4.86 -20.73
CA LEU A 292 12.57 6.27 -21.02
C LEU A 292 12.02 6.56 -22.42
N ASN A 293 11.11 7.52 -22.53
CA ASN A 293 10.47 7.89 -23.79
C ASN A 293 9.78 6.73 -24.52
N GLY A 294 9.20 5.79 -23.76
CA GLY A 294 8.49 4.62 -24.28
C GLY A 294 9.39 3.45 -24.67
N GLU A 295 10.70 3.54 -24.49
CA GLU A 295 11.68 2.52 -24.87
C GLU A 295 12.45 2.02 -23.64
N LEU A 296 12.93 0.77 -23.72
CA LEU A 296 13.76 0.19 -22.66
C LEU A 296 15.10 0.96 -22.55
N HIS A 297 15.41 1.43 -21.36
CA HIS A 297 16.61 2.21 -21.07
C HIS A 297 17.75 1.30 -20.57
N ASP A 298 18.13 0.33 -21.39
CA ASP A 298 19.03 -0.79 -21.05
C ASP A 298 20.43 -0.39 -20.57
N LYS A 299 20.93 0.77 -20.98
CA LYS A 299 22.26 1.26 -20.60
C LYS A 299 22.35 1.78 -19.17
N GLU A 300 21.22 2.08 -18.52
CA GLU A 300 21.19 2.56 -17.14
C GLU A 300 21.31 1.44 -16.10
N TYR A 301 21.18 0.16 -16.50
CA TYR A 301 21.28 -0.97 -15.58
C TYR A 301 22.69 -1.32 -15.12
N ASN A 302 23.73 -0.82 -15.82
CA ASN A 302 25.06 -1.42 -15.79
C ASN A 302 25.88 -1.15 -14.52
N ASP A 303 25.52 -0.21 -13.66
CA ASP A 303 26.44 0.24 -12.60
C ASP A 303 26.10 -0.24 -11.17
N PHE A 304 24.92 -0.83 -10.92
CA PHE A 304 24.49 -1.03 -9.53
C PHE A 304 24.27 -2.48 -9.13
N VAL A 305 23.95 -3.35 -10.04
CA VAL A 305 23.54 -4.70 -9.69
C VAL A 305 24.35 -5.71 -10.48
N THR A 306 24.56 -6.88 -9.91
CA THR A 306 25.07 -8.03 -10.68
C THR A 306 24.34 -8.07 -12.02
N PRO A 307 25.06 -8.01 -13.16
CA PRO A 307 24.43 -8.01 -14.47
C PRO A 307 23.42 -9.14 -14.63
N GLY A 308 22.24 -8.81 -15.13
CA GLY A 308 21.13 -9.76 -15.30
C GLY A 308 20.12 -9.80 -14.16
N ARG A 309 20.33 -9.06 -13.05
CA ARG A 309 19.36 -9.03 -11.95
C ARG A 309 18.05 -8.35 -12.34
N GLU A 310 18.09 -7.43 -13.27
CA GLU A 310 16.93 -6.74 -13.85
C GLU A 310 15.94 -7.70 -14.51
N PHE A 311 16.40 -8.90 -14.91
CA PHE A 311 15.59 -9.97 -15.47
C PHE A 311 15.26 -11.08 -14.47
N GLN A 312 15.72 -10.99 -13.22
CA GLN A 312 15.41 -11.97 -12.18
C GLN A 312 14.12 -11.60 -11.48
N ASP A 313 13.34 -12.60 -11.13
CA ASP A 313 12.13 -12.43 -10.34
C ASP A 313 12.48 -12.05 -8.90
N TYR A 314 12.02 -10.90 -8.48
CA TYR A 314 12.08 -10.45 -7.08
C TYR A 314 11.01 -9.39 -6.82
N PRO A 315 10.65 -9.13 -5.57
CA PRO A 315 9.70 -8.08 -5.27
C PRO A 315 10.19 -6.72 -5.74
N CYS A 316 9.36 -6.03 -6.51
CA CYS A 316 9.67 -4.73 -7.09
C CYS A 316 8.62 -3.70 -6.73
N THR A 317 9.06 -2.46 -6.55
CA THR A 317 8.20 -1.27 -6.51
C THR A 317 8.60 -0.36 -7.66
N LEU A 318 7.69 -0.09 -8.58
CA LEU A 318 7.93 0.76 -9.75
C LEU A 318 6.84 1.82 -9.90
N VAL A 319 7.21 2.93 -10.52
CA VAL A 319 6.27 4.00 -10.90
C VAL A 319 6.37 4.26 -12.39
N GLY A 320 5.24 4.09 -13.08
CA GLY A 320 5.03 4.48 -14.47
C GLY A 320 4.39 5.87 -14.56
N ILE A 321 4.79 6.64 -15.55
CA ILE A 321 4.34 8.02 -15.77
C ILE A 321 3.86 8.15 -17.20
N THR A 322 2.65 8.68 -17.42
CA THR A 322 2.12 8.95 -18.77
C THR A 322 2.93 10.04 -19.48
N LYS A 323 2.81 10.10 -20.81
CA LYS A 323 3.55 11.05 -21.65
C LYS A 323 3.27 12.53 -21.33
N ASP A 324 2.06 12.84 -20.87
CA ASP A 324 1.68 14.18 -20.42
C ASP A 324 2.07 14.49 -18.97
N GLY A 325 2.64 13.50 -18.26
CA GLY A 325 3.03 13.63 -16.86
C GLY A 325 1.86 13.73 -15.88
N LYS A 326 0.61 13.46 -16.29
CA LYS A 326 -0.59 13.71 -15.50
C LYS A 326 -1.17 12.48 -14.81
N ARG A 327 -0.65 11.29 -15.10
CA ARG A 327 -1.09 10.06 -14.45
C ARG A 327 0.10 9.22 -14.04
N LEU A 328 -0.01 8.68 -12.84
CA LEU A 328 0.96 7.74 -12.28
C LEU A 328 0.32 6.34 -12.19
N PHE A 329 1.12 5.32 -12.49
CA PHE A 329 0.85 3.93 -12.21
C PHE A 329 1.90 3.44 -11.22
N ILE A 330 1.50 3.21 -9.98
CA ILE A 330 2.38 2.79 -8.90
C ILE A 330 2.13 1.31 -8.67
N ILE A 331 3.13 0.47 -8.80
CA ILE A 331 2.98 -0.98 -8.61
C ILE A 331 3.94 -1.54 -7.57
N THR A 332 3.47 -2.59 -6.90
CA THR A 332 4.28 -3.52 -6.13
C THR A 332 3.92 -4.93 -6.58
N ALA A 333 4.91 -5.70 -7.04
CA ALA A 333 4.72 -7.05 -7.53
C ALA A 333 5.74 -8.01 -6.87
N ASP A 334 5.35 -9.26 -6.62
CA ASP A 334 6.14 -10.19 -5.81
C ASP A 334 7.11 -11.10 -6.62
N LYS A 335 6.72 -11.55 -7.80
CA LYS A 335 7.43 -12.61 -8.55
C LYS A 335 7.62 -12.28 -10.02
N ALA A 336 7.87 -11.03 -10.33
CA ALA A 336 8.18 -10.59 -11.69
C ALA A 336 9.49 -9.81 -11.69
N SER A 337 10.22 -9.87 -12.79
CA SER A 337 11.42 -9.07 -12.94
C SER A 337 11.08 -7.57 -13.09
N MET A 338 12.05 -6.72 -12.79
CA MET A 338 11.91 -5.27 -12.98
C MET A 338 11.50 -4.91 -14.41
N VAL A 339 12.10 -5.57 -15.40
CA VAL A 339 11.83 -5.31 -16.83
C VAL A 339 10.43 -5.78 -17.22
N GLU A 340 9.99 -6.97 -16.78
CA GLU A 340 8.61 -7.42 -17.02
C GLU A 340 7.57 -6.46 -16.44
N ASN A 341 7.78 -6.04 -15.19
CA ASN A 341 6.93 -5.04 -14.53
C ASN A 341 6.90 -3.71 -15.28
N ALA A 342 8.04 -3.26 -15.80
CA ALA A 342 8.11 -2.03 -16.58
C ALA A 342 7.34 -2.15 -17.91
N TYR A 343 7.42 -3.29 -18.61
CA TYR A 343 6.62 -3.53 -19.81
C TYR A 343 5.12 -3.61 -19.52
N TYR A 344 4.74 -4.23 -18.40
CA TYR A 344 3.35 -4.19 -17.95
C TYR A 344 2.88 -2.74 -17.79
N LEU A 345 3.68 -1.87 -17.18
CA LEU A 345 3.33 -0.45 -17.04
C LEU A 345 3.22 0.28 -18.38
N VAL A 346 4.07 -0.05 -19.36
CA VAL A 346 3.94 0.48 -20.74
C VAL A 346 2.61 0.08 -21.36
N GLU A 347 2.15 -1.16 -21.15
CA GLU A 347 0.83 -1.61 -21.62
C GLU A 347 -0.33 -0.87 -20.93
N GLN A 348 -0.13 -0.38 -19.70
CA GLN A 348 -1.09 0.49 -19.02
C GLN A 348 -1.06 1.95 -19.51
N GLY A 349 -0.07 2.32 -20.33
CA GLY A 349 0.08 3.66 -20.90
C GLY A 349 1.22 4.49 -20.32
N ALA A 350 2.13 3.88 -19.56
CA ALA A 350 3.32 4.57 -19.08
C ALA A 350 4.26 4.90 -20.26
N TRP A 351 4.82 6.10 -20.24
CA TRP A 351 5.82 6.60 -21.17
C TRP A 351 7.24 6.56 -20.57
N ASN A 352 7.33 6.82 -19.27
CA ASN A 352 8.54 6.63 -18.48
C ASN A 352 8.25 5.70 -17.31
N VAL A 353 9.24 4.90 -16.89
CA VAL A 353 9.13 4.02 -15.72
C VAL A 353 10.42 4.12 -14.91
N VAL A 354 10.28 4.37 -13.63
CA VAL A 354 11.38 4.37 -12.65
C VAL A 354 11.18 3.26 -11.62
N ASN A 355 12.29 2.66 -11.21
CA ASN A 355 12.33 1.66 -10.17
C ASN A 355 12.65 2.30 -8.81
N PHE A 356 11.93 1.91 -7.77
CA PHE A 356 12.22 2.20 -6.38
C PHE A 356 12.91 1.01 -5.71
N ASP A 357 13.21 1.09 -4.41
CA ASP A 357 13.82 -0.03 -3.70
C ASP A 357 12.89 -1.25 -3.70
N GLY A 358 13.47 -2.41 -3.84
CA GLY A 358 12.74 -3.68 -3.95
C GLY A 358 13.12 -4.68 -2.85
N GLY A 359 12.90 -5.95 -3.14
CA GLY A 359 13.16 -7.03 -2.21
C GLY A 359 12.32 -6.94 -0.95
N GLY A 360 12.94 -7.06 0.22
CA GLY A 360 12.24 -7.00 1.50
C GLY A 360 11.68 -5.63 1.86
N SER A 361 12.07 -4.56 1.14
CA SER A 361 11.50 -3.22 1.31
C SER A 361 10.17 -3.05 0.60
N ALA A 362 9.89 -3.87 -0.45
CA ALA A 362 8.68 -3.73 -1.27
C ALA A 362 7.40 -3.83 -0.43
N THR A 363 6.75 -2.69 -0.25
CA THR A 363 5.54 -2.53 0.57
C THR A 363 4.59 -1.54 -0.11
N MET A 364 3.30 -1.89 -0.17
CA MET A 364 2.23 -0.98 -0.57
C MET A 364 1.19 -0.87 0.54
N VAL A 365 0.88 0.35 0.91
CA VAL A 365 -0.15 0.71 1.90
C VAL A 365 -1.30 1.39 1.18
N VAL A 366 -2.51 0.95 1.46
CA VAL A 366 -3.76 1.52 0.93
C VAL A 366 -4.71 1.75 2.08
N CYS A 367 -5.13 2.98 2.31
CA CYS A 367 -6.06 3.34 3.39
C CYS A 367 -5.64 2.73 4.74
N ASP A 368 -4.39 2.96 5.14
CA ASP A 368 -3.75 2.49 6.38
C ASP A 368 -3.43 0.99 6.46
N GLU A 369 -3.77 0.20 5.46
CA GLU A 369 -3.52 -1.25 5.42
C GLU A 369 -2.40 -1.62 4.44
N VAL A 370 -1.51 -2.54 4.85
CA VAL A 370 -0.52 -3.17 3.96
C VAL A 370 -1.23 -4.19 3.09
N VAL A 371 -1.25 -3.96 1.78
CA VAL A 371 -2.03 -4.79 0.85
C VAL A 371 -1.23 -5.90 0.16
N ASN A 372 0.08 -5.77 0.06
CA ASN A 372 0.95 -6.85 -0.44
C ASN A 372 1.50 -7.72 0.70
N THR A 373 2.08 -8.86 0.38
CA THR A 373 2.77 -9.72 1.35
C THR A 373 4.26 -9.41 1.36
N PRO A 374 4.79 -8.70 2.38
CA PRO A 374 6.22 -8.43 2.47
C PRO A 374 7.03 -9.72 2.56
N THR A 375 8.13 -9.81 1.80
CA THR A 375 8.96 -11.04 1.76
C THR A 375 9.68 -11.37 3.05
N ASP A 376 9.90 -10.38 3.91
CA ASP A 376 10.48 -10.58 5.25
C ASP A 376 9.43 -11.11 6.27
N GLY A 377 8.21 -11.44 5.82
CA GLY A 377 7.07 -11.83 6.67
C GLY A 377 6.44 -10.68 7.46
N LYS A 378 7.02 -9.49 7.37
CA LYS A 378 6.54 -8.23 7.95
C LYS A 378 7.12 -7.05 7.18
N GLU A 379 6.52 -5.88 7.32
CA GLU A 379 7.09 -4.66 6.78
C GLU A 379 8.51 -4.41 7.27
N ARG A 380 9.38 -4.00 6.35
CA ARG A 380 10.72 -3.49 6.69
C ARG A 380 10.66 -2.01 7.04
N ALA A 381 11.35 -1.61 8.10
CA ALA A 381 11.58 -0.21 8.38
C ALA A 381 12.54 0.39 7.34
N VAL A 382 12.10 1.44 6.64
CA VAL A 382 12.80 2.11 5.54
C VAL A 382 13.04 3.59 5.85
N MET A 383 13.90 4.25 5.06
CA MET A 383 14.28 5.63 5.32
C MET A 383 13.25 6.65 4.85
N ASP A 384 12.48 6.31 3.84
CA ASP A 384 11.44 7.16 3.30
C ASP A 384 10.37 6.36 2.55
N SER A 385 9.25 7.01 2.30
CA SER A 385 8.16 6.49 1.48
C SER A 385 7.69 7.53 0.47
N PHE A 386 7.19 7.04 -0.66
CA PHE A 386 6.38 7.82 -1.58
C PHE A 386 4.92 7.70 -1.18
N GLN A 387 4.25 8.83 -0.97
CA GLN A 387 2.88 8.88 -0.47
C GLN A 387 1.97 9.69 -1.39
N GLY A 388 0.73 9.22 -1.54
CA GLY A 388 -0.37 10.00 -2.08
C GLY A 388 -1.21 10.57 -0.95
N ILE A 389 -1.44 11.85 -1.01
CA ILE A 389 -2.07 12.64 0.04
C ILE A 389 -3.44 13.13 -0.43
N SER A 390 -4.46 12.95 0.40
CA SER A 390 -5.74 13.61 0.25
C SER A 390 -5.70 14.97 0.96
N LEU A 391 -5.91 16.02 0.17
CA LEU A 391 -6.11 17.39 0.63
C LEU A 391 -7.60 17.75 0.75
N ALA A 392 -8.48 16.77 0.53
CA ALA A 392 -9.92 16.97 0.64
C ALA A 392 -10.33 17.29 2.09
N PRO A 393 -11.34 18.14 2.28
CA PRO A 393 -11.97 18.29 3.58
C PRO A 393 -12.46 16.94 4.12
N VAL A 394 -12.44 16.77 5.44
CA VAL A 394 -13.02 15.57 6.07
C VAL A 394 -14.51 15.54 5.76
N ASP A 395 -14.98 14.50 5.11
CA ASP A 395 -16.36 14.34 4.68
C ASP A 395 -16.79 12.88 4.85
N SER A 396 -17.69 12.62 5.81
CA SER A 396 -18.31 11.31 6.01
C SER A 396 -19.66 11.15 5.30
N THR A 397 -20.02 12.12 4.45
CA THR A 397 -21.30 12.12 3.75
C THR A 397 -21.27 11.12 2.59
N PHE A 398 -22.23 10.21 2.56
CA PHE A 398 -22.41 9.28 1.43
C PHE A 398 -22.59 10.02 0.11
N SER A 399 -21.89 9.59 -0.92
CA SER A 399 -22.01 10.12 -2.28
C SER A 399 -22.27 9.03 -3.30
N PHE A 400 -21.50 7.95 -3.31
CA PHE A 400 -21.67 6.86 -4.27
C PHE A 400 -21.20 5.51 -3.74
N VAL A 401 -21.60 4.43 -4.43
CA VAL A 401 -21.17 3.07 -4.15
C VAL A 401 -20.28 2.52 -5.25
N SER A 402 -19.38 1.58 -4.89
CA SER A 402 -18.64 0.75 -5.82
C SER A 402 -18.61 -0.71 -5.34
N PHE A 403 -18.43 -1.67 -6.26
CA PHE A 403 -18.01 -3.00 -5.87
C PHE A 403 -16.49 -3.02 -5.62
N SER A 404 -16.05 -3.88 -4.72
CA SER A 404 -14.62 -4.07 -4.44
C SER A 404 -13.85 -4.74 -5.58
N LYS A 405 -14.54 -5.32 -6.56
CA LYS A 405 -13.98 -5.98 -7.76
C LYS A 405 -14.87 -5.79 -8.99
N PRO A 406 -14.32 -5.90 -10.20
CA PRO A 406 -15.08 -5.62 -11.44
C PRO A 406 -15.91 -6.79 -11.93
N SER A 407 -15.60 -8.03 -11.48
CA SER A 407 -16.30 -9.24 -11.90
C SER A 407 -16.39 -10.28 -10.80
N VAL A 408 -17.38 -11.16 -10.92
CA VAL A 408 -17.61 -12.34 -10.09
C VAL A 408 -17.52 -13.58 -10.96
N GLN A 409 -16.68 -14.52 -10.55
CA GLN A 409 -16.69 -15.89 -11.07
C GLN A 409 -17.65 -16.73 -10.23
N ALA A 410 -18.60 -17.36 -10.86
CA ALA A 410 -19.59 -18.22 -10.23
C ALA A 410 -19.80 -19.49 -11.05
N ILE A 411 -20.52 -20.45 -10.50
CA ILE A 411 -21.05 -21.61 -11.22
C ILE A 411 -22.53 -21.77 -10.87
N PRO A 412 -23.32 -22.50 -11.65
CA PRO A 412 -24.72 -22.78 -11.29
C PRO A 412 -24.86 -23.24 -9.85
N LEU A 413 -25.85 -22.65 -9.13
CA LEU A 413 -26.20 -22.93 -7.75
C LEU A 413 -25.14 -22.53 -6.70
N SER A 414 -24.07 -21.87 -7.09
CA SER A 414 -23.07 -21.38 -6.13
C SER A 414 -23.54 -20.14 -5.37
N VAL A 415 -22.89 -19.88 -4.23
CA VAL A 415 -23.02 -18.63 -3.48
C VAL A 415 -21.67 -17.91 -3.44
N VAL A 416 -21.69 -16.61 -3.71
CA VAL A 416 -20.47 -15.79 -3.76
C VAL A 416 -20.68 -14.50 -2.99
N PRO A 417 -19.89 -14.19 -1.97
CA PRO A 417 -20.01 -12.94 -1.24
C PRO A 417 -19.68 -11.74 -2.12
N LEU A 418 -20.50 -10.71 -2.01
CA LEU A 418 -20.28 -9.41 -2.65
C LEU A 418 -19.87 -8.41 -1.59
N ARG A 419 -18.87 -7.59 -1.93
CA ARG A 419 -18.46 -6.48 -1.07
C ARG A 419 -18.72 -5.17 -1.80
N VAL A 420 -19.60 -4.36 -1.22
CA VAL A 420 -19.93 -3.01 -1.70
C VAL A 420 -19.26 -2.00 -0.77
N LEU A 421 -18.64 -1.00 -1.35
CA LEU A 421 -17.98 0.10 -0.65
C LEU A 421 -18.83 1.35 -0.80
N ALA A 422 -18.96 2.13 0.27
CA ALA A 422 -19.53 3.46 0.22
C ALA A 422 -18.42 4.52 0.22
N HIS A 423 -18.60 5.55 -0.60
CA HIS A 423 -17.62 6.62 -0.78
C HIS A 423 -18.25 7.99 -0.54
N ASN A 424 -17.41 8.93 -0.07
CA ASN A 424 -17.74 10.33 -0.12
C ASN A 424 -17.52 10.90 -1.55
N ARG A 425 -17.83 12.18 -1.76
CA ARG A 425 -17.69 12.83 -3.09
C ARG A 425 -16.24 12.95 -3.59
N TYR A 426 -15.26 12.74 -2.72
CA TYR A 426 -13.83 12.79 -3.07
C TYR A 426 -13.27 11.41 -3.41
N GLY A 427 -14.08 10.35 -3.34
CA GLY A 427 -13.68 8.97 -3.61
C GLY A 427 -13.03 8.26 -2.41
N GLU A 428 -13.02 8.89 -1.23
CA GLU A 428 -12.55 8.25 -0.01
C GLU A 428 -13.60 7.24 0.50
N ILE A 429 -13.14 6.10 1.00
CA ILE A 429 -14.01 5.06 1.55
C ILE A 429 -14.51 5.52 2.92
N ILE A 430 -15.83 5.53 3.09
CA ILE A 430 -16.50 5.85 4.36
C ILE A 430 -17.11 4.62 5.04
N ASP A 431 -17.35 3.55 4.27
CA ASP A 431 -17.76 2.24 4.75
C ASP A 431 -17.26 1.18 3.76
N ASP A 432 -16.50 0.22 4.23
CA ASP A 432 -15.81 -0.77 3.41
C ASP A 432 -16.59 -2.09 3.25
N ASP A 433 -17.75 -2.23 3.92
CA ASP A 433 -18.68 -3.36 3.78
C ASP A 433 -20.15 -2.88 3.87
N PHE A 434 -20.48 -1.91 3.02
CA PHE A 434 -21.73 -1.18 3.05
C PHE A 434 -22.94 -2.08 2.68
N LYS A 435 -23.87 -2.24 3.60
CA LYS A 435 -25.01 -3.16 3.47
C LYS A 435 -26.31 -2.48 3.03
N ASP A 436 -26.45 -1.17 3.19
CA ASP A 436 -27.68 -0.44 2.89
C ASP A 436 -27.81 -0.15 1.39
N VAL A 437 -27.90 -1.22 0.60
CA VAL A 437 -28.09 -1.21 -0.85
C VAL A 437 -29.17 -2.19 -1.27
N THR A 438 -29.82 -1.90 -2.39
CA THR A 438 -30.70 -2.83 -3.08
C THR A 438 -29.98 -3.45 -4.28
N TYR A 439 -30.26 -4.73 -4.54
CA TYR A 439 -29.62 -5.45 -5.63
C TYR A 439 -30.62 -5.82 -6.72
N SER A 440 -30.16 -5.88 -7.96
CA SER A 440 -30.88 -6.48 -9.08
C SER A 440 -29.91 -7.27 -9.96
N CYS A 441 -30.38 -8.39 -10.49
CA CYS A 441 -29.64 -9.25 -11.43
C CYS A 441 -30.21 -9.11 -12.83
N GLU A 442 -29.38 -9.10 -13.84
CA GLU A 442 -29.76 -9.00 -15.24
C GLU A 442 -28.93 -9.98 -16.09
N PRO A 443 -29.54 -10.99 -16.77
CA PRO A 443 -30.98 -11.29 -16.72
C PRO A 443 -31.45 -11.81 -15.35
N GLU A 444 -32.77 -11.89 -15.13
CA GLU A 444 -33.35 -12.31 -13.85
C GLU A 444 -32.98 -13.76 -13.50
N GLU A 445 -32.83 -14.63 -14.49
CA GLU A 445 -32.42 -16.03 -14.35
C GLU A 445 -30.97 -16.18 -13.87
N LEU A 446 -30.17 -15.12 -13.89
CA LEU A 446 -28.81 -15.10 -13.35
C LEU A 446 -28.77 -15.53 -11.88
N GLY A 447 -29.79 -15.15 -11.11
CA GLY A 447 -29.92 -15.43 -9.69
C GLY A 447 -30.37 -14.22 -8.90
N TYR A 448 -30.06 -14.21 -7.61
CA TYR A 448 -30.43 -13.11 -6.70
C TYR A 448 -29.34 -12.85 -5.68
N VAL A 449 -29.40 -11.70 -5.01
CA VAL A 449 -28.55 -11.41 -3.86
C VAL A 449 -29.39 -11.52 -2.58
N ASN A 450 -28.91 -12.32 -1.62
CA ASN A 450 -29.61 -12.57 -0.37
C ASN A 450 -29.42 -11.41 0.64
N SER A 451 -30.07 -11.52 1.80
CA SER A 451 -30.00 -10.51 2.89
C SER A 451 -28.61 -10.30 3.47
N ARG A 452 -27.68 -11.27 3.31
CA ARG A 452 -26.30 -11.17 3.74
C ARG A 452 -25.38 -10.48 2.73
N GLY A 453 -25.90 -10.09 1.55
CA GLY A 453 -25.12 -9.50 0.46
C GLY A 453 -24.36 -10.56 -0.35
N GLU A 454 -24.83 -11.80 -0.39
CA GLU A 454 -24.22 -12.88 -1.16
C GLU A 454 -25.02 -13.14 -2.44
N PHE A 455 -24.32 -13.21 -3.56
CA PHE A 455 -24.93 -13.61 -4.83
C PHE A 455 -25.20 -15.11 -4.85
N CYS A 456 -26.45 -15.48 -4.96
CA CYS A 456 -26.95 -16.85 -5.13
C CYS A 456 -27.20 -17.09 -6.62
N ALA A 457 -26.31 -17.84 -7.26
CA ALA A 457 -26.36 -18.07 -8.71
C ALA A 457 -27.54 -18.97 -9.11
N GLY A 458 -28.14 -18.67 -10.24
CA GLY A 458 -29.21 -19.47 -10.85
C GLY A 458 -28.73 -20.86 -11.30
N ALA A 459 -29.66 -21.67 -11.79
CA ALA A 459 -29.39 -23.07 -12.15
C ALA A 459 -28.69 -23.26 -13.49
N VAL A 460 -28.55 -22.22 -14.32
CA VAL A 460 -28.03 -22.28 -15.69
C VAL A 460 -26.82 -21.38 -15.84
N SER A 461 -25.76 -21.93 -16.44
CA SER A 461 -24.55 -21.17 -16.74
C SER A 461 -24.84 -20.03 -17.74
N MET A 462 -24.47 -18.81 -17.37
CA MET A 462 -24.69 -17.62 -18.19
C MET A 462 -23.74 -16.47 -17.84
N LEU A 463 -23.77 -15.44 -18.67
CA LEU A 463 -23.18 -14.14 -18.40
C LEU A 463 -24.26 -13.17 -17.94
N GLY A 464 -23.93 -12.32 -17.00
CA GLY A 464 -24.88 -11.34 -16.51
C GLY A 464 -24.22 -10.20 -15.75
N THR A 465 -25.06 -9.39 -15.13
CA THR A 465 -24.64 -8.23 -14.33
C THR A 465 -25.48 -8.13 -13.06
N ILE A 466 -24.81 -7.85 -11.96
CA ILE A 466 -25.44 -7.45 -10.71
C ILE A 466 -25.30 -5.94 -10.56
N THR A 467 -26.38 -5.25 -10.26
CA THR A 467 -26.39 -3.82 -9.93
C THR A 467 -26.70 -3.66 -8.45
N ALA A 468 -25.84 -2.96 -7.73
CA ALA A 468 -26.12 -2.48 -6.37
C ALA A 468 -26.50 -1.00 -6.43
N ARG A 469 -27.54 -0.57 -5.70
CA ARG A 469 -28.11 0.76 -5.73
C ARG A 469 -28.40 1.31 -4.34
N LYS A 470 -28.02 2.58 -4.12
CA LYS A 470 -28.42 3.39 -2.97
C LYS A 470 -28.86 4.78 -3.44
N GLY A 471 -30.15 5.07 -3.35
CA GLY A 471 -30.72 6.31 -3.90
C GLY A 471 -30.44 6.42 -5.41
N ASP A 472 -29.85 7.53 -5.82
CA ASP A 472 -29.47 7.78 -7.23
C ASP A 472 -28.13 7.12 -7.62
N SER A 473 -27.33 6.70 -6.66
CA SER A 473 -26.06 6.01 -6.91
C SER A 473 -26.27 4.54 -7.25
N ALA A 474 -25.58 4.05 -8.27
CA ALA A 474 -25.58 2.64 -8.64
C ALA A 474 -24.20 2.22 -9.17
N CYS A 475 -23.78 1.03 -8.82
CA CYS A 475 -22.61 0.37 -9.38
C CYS A 475 -22.96 -1.01 -9.94
N LYS A 476 -22.13 -1.49 -10.86
CA LYS A 476 -22.37 -2.76 -11.57
C LYS A 476 -21.16 -3.67 -11.48
N ILE A 477 -21.41 -4.97 -11.30
CA ILE A 477 -20.39 -6.00 -11.36
C ILE A 477 -20.80 -7.05 -12.41
N ARG A 478 -19.84 -7.45 -13.23
CA ARG A 478 -20.04 -8.50 -14.23
C ARG A 478 -20.03 -9.86 -13.55
N VAL A 479 -20.95 -10.74 -13.90
CA VAL A 479 -20.97 -12.15 -13.49
C VAL A 479 -20.63 -13.04 -14.66
N VAL A 480 -19.66 -13.95 -14.44
CA VAL A 480 -19.26 -14.98 -15.40
C VAL A 480 -19.50 -16.33 -14.73
N MET A 481 -20.52 -17.08 -15.21
CA MET A 481 -20.80 -18.41 -14.67
C MET A 481 -20.11 -19.47 -15.52
N GLY A 482 -19.26 -20.27 -14.86
CA GLY A 482 -18.61 -21.46 -15.45
C GLY A 482 -19.53 -22.67 -15.51
N ASN A 483 -18.95 -23.84 -15.74
CA ASN A 483 -19.69 -25.12 -15.77
C ASN A 483 -20.22 -25.49 -14.38
N ALA A 484 -21.32 -26.23 -14.34
CA ALA A 484 -21.86 -26.77 -13.09
C ALA A 484 -20.87 -27.74 -12.41
N GLY A 485 -20.84 -27.75 -11.11
CA GLY A 485 -20.07 -28.70 -10.31
C GLY A 485 -20.57 -30.15 -10.50
N LYS A 486 -19.66 -31.11 -10.35
CA LYS A 486 -19.96 -32.54 -10.61
C LYS A 486 -20.66 -33.24 -9.43
N SER A 487 -20.36 -32.82 -8.22
CA SER A 487 -20.91 -33.40 -7.00
C SER A 487 -20.84 -32.37 -5.88
N VAL A 488 -21.67 -32.53 -4.89
CA VAL A 488 -21.70 -31.68 -3.70
C VAL A 488 -21.26 -32.47 -2.48
N LYS A 489 -20.59 -31.81 -1.54
CA LYS A 489 -20.25 -32.39 -0.23
C LYS A 489 -20.39 -31.34 0.88
N LEU A 490 -20.64 -31.78 2.09
CA LEU A 490 -20.63 -30.93 3.27
C LEU A 490 -19.17 -30.57 3.64
N CYS A 491 -18.97 -29.36 4.12
CA CYS A 491 -17.68 -28.91 4.67
C CYS A 491 -17.44 -29.45 6.08
N ALA A 492 -18.50 -29.87 6.79
CA ALA A 492 -18.43 -30.46 8.12
C ALA A 492 -19.13 -31.83 8.16
N ASP A 493 -18.57 -32.77 8.91
CA ASP A 493 -19.16 -34.12 9.10
C ASP A 493 -20.34 -34.09 10.06
N SER A 494 -20.47 -33.07 10.91
CA SER A 494 -21.57 -32.87 11.86
C SER A 494 -21.59 -31.44 12.39
N LEU A 495 -22.72 -30.96 12.86
CA LEU A 495 -22.87 -29.70 13.58
C LEU A 495 -23.18 -29.94 15.06
N TYR A 496 -22.50 -29.18 15.92
CA TYR A 496 -22.81 -29.03 17.33
C TYR A 496 -23.33 -27.61 17.53
N ILE A 497 -24.61 -27.47 17.86
CA ILE A 497 -25.27 -26.17 17.89
C ILE A 497 -25.82 -25.84 19.27
N ASP A 498 -25.77 -24.57 19.61
CA ASP A 498 -26.38 -23.96 20.79
C ASP A 498 -27.54 -23.03 20.38
N ASP A 499 -28.07 -22.27 21.32
CA ASP A 499 -29.12 -21.28 21.11
C ASP A 499 -28.57 -19.83 20.97
N ILE A 500 -27.23 -19.66 20.90
CA ILE A 500 -26.58 -18.36 20.93
C ILE A 500 -26.06 -17.97 19.55
N ARG A 501 -25.56 -18.95 18.77
CA ARG A 501 -24.86 -18.73 17.49
C ARG A 501 -25.72 -19.15 16.31
N GLU A 502 -25.42 -18.57 15.16
CA GLU A 502 -25.91 -19.02 13.86
C GLU A 502 -24.98 -20.10 13.30
N TYR A 503 -25.55 -21.19 12.80
CA TYR A 503 -24.82 -22.31 12.24
C TYR A 503 -25.20 -22.50 10.76
N PRO A 504 -24.50 -21.82 9.82
CA PRO A 504 -24.77 -21.97 8.40
C PRO A 504 -24.43 -23.40 7.94
N ILE A 505 -25.22 -23.93 7.04
CA ILE A 505 -24.91 -25.19 6.36
C ILE A 505 -23.95 -24.86 5.24
N GLU A 506 -22.71 -25.35 5.33
CA GLU A 506 -21.68 -25.14 4.34
C GLU A 506 -21.57 -26.36 3.43
N ILE A 507 -21.81 -26.14 2.13
CA ILE A 507 -21.75 -27.14 1.09
C ILE A 507 -20.77 -26.67 0.04
N GLU A 508 -19.84 -27.53 -0.39
CA GLU A 508 -18.91 -27.22 -1.46
C GLU A 508 -19.08 -28.14 -2.66
N THR A 509 -18.67 -27.65 -3.79
CA THR A 509 -18.53 -28.41 -5.04
C THR A 509 -17.26 -28.00 -5.79
N GLU A 510 -16.83 -28.79 -6.74
CA GLU A 510 -15.67 -28.52 -7.57
C GLU A 510 -16.08 -28.41 -9.04
N SER A 511 -15.56 -27.38 -9.71
CA SER A 511 -15.63 -27.21 -11.16
C SER A 511 -14.31 -26.67 -11.69
N ASP A 512 -13.79 -27.28 -12.74
CA ASP A 512 -12.54 -26.90 -13.41
C ASP A 512 -11.34 -26.72 -12.45
N GLY A 513 -11.24 -27.60 -11.41
CA GLY A 513 -10.17 -27.58 -10.41
C GLY A 513 -10.30 -26.49 -9.34
N LYS A 514 -11.39 -25.73 -9.32
CA LYS A 514 -11.71 -24.71 -8.29
C LYS A 514 -12.87 -25.15 -7.42
N ARG A 515 -12.82 -24.79 -6.14
CA ARG A 515 -13.90 -25.01 -5.18
C ARG A 515 -14.85 -23.83 -5.18
N TYR A 516 -16.14 -24.14 -5.05
CA TYR A 516 -17.21 -23.17 -4.94
C TYR A 516 -18.16 -23.57 -3.81
N MET A 517 -18.65 -22.58 -3.07
CA MET A 517 -19.71 -22.79 -2.09
C MET A 517 -21.05 -22.89 -2.82
N VAL A 518 -21.87 -23.86 -2.42
CA VAL A 518 -23.21 -24.08 -2.96
C VAL A 518 -24.24 -23.45 -2.06
N ASN A 519 -25.25 -22.83 -2.65
CA ASN A 519 -26.33 -22.21 -1.91
C ASN A 519 -27.16 -23.27 -1.13
N PRO A 520 -27.11 -23.30 0.20
CA PRO A 520 -27.84 -24.33 0.98
C PRO A 520 -29.37 -24.16 0.93
N THR A 521 -29.87 -22.99 0.50
CA THR A 521 -31.34 -22.74 0.42
C THR A 521 -32.02 -23.43 -0.74
N ILE A 522 -31.26 -23.97 -1.70
CA ILE A 522 -31.84 -24.74 -2.82
C ILE A 522 -32.29 -26.14 -2.38
N PHE A 523 -31.76 -26.65 -1.27
CA PHE A 523 -32.10 -27.97 -0.75
C PHE A 523 -33.37 -27.92 0.07
N ASP A 524 -34.26 -28.91 -0.15
CA ASP A 524 -35.36 -29.20 0.76
C ASP A 524 -34.80 -29.97 1.95
N TRP A 525 -34.80 -29.34 3.13
CA TRP A 525 -34.23 -29.89 4.36
C TRP A 525 -35.29 -30.54 5.22
N GLN A 526 -35.05 -31.77 5.63
CA GLN A 526 -35.96 -32.54 6.52
C GLN A 526 -35.15 -33.15 7.66
N SER A 527 -35.67 -33.04 8.88
CA SER A 527 -35.15 -33.73 10.05
C SER A 527 -35.57 -35.21 10.06
N VAL A 528 -34.58 -36.10 10.26
CA VAL A 528 -34.81 -37.52 10.45
C VAL A 528 -34.33 -37.91 11.85
N GLY A 529 -35.26 -38.08 12.79
CA GLY A 529 -34.96 -38.31 14.20
C GLY A 529 -35.73 -37.36 15.11
N ALA A 530 -35.07 -36.79 16.11
CA ALA A 530 -35.68 -35.81 16.99
C ALA A 530 -35.92 -34.49 16.26
N ASP A 531 -37.07 -33.89 16.50
CA ASP A 531 -37.40 -32.55 16.00
C ASP A 531 -36.73 -31.48 16.91
N CYS A 532 -35.42 -31.39 16.85
CA CYS A 532 -34.61 -30.57 17.76
C CYS A 532 -34.01 -29.32 17.13
N CYS A 533 -34.12 -29.16 15.81
CA CYS A 533 -33.61 -27.99 15.09
C CYS A 533 -34.46 -27.67 13.85
N ASP A 534 -34.47 -26.41 13.47
CA ASP A 534 -35.05 -25.89 12.24
C ASP A 534 -33.95 -25.41 11.28
N VAL A 535 -34.23 -25.45 9.98
CA VAL A 535 -33.39 -24.86 8.95
C VAL A 535 -34.10 -23.65 8.34
N VAL A 536 -33.57 -22.47 8.54
CA VAL A 536 -34.13 -21.23 7.99
C VAL A 536 -33.06 -20.53 7.16
N GLU A 537 -33.32 -20.31 5.89
CA GLU A 537 -32.36 -19.66 4.94
C GLU A 537 -30.96 -20.31 4.93
N GLY A 538 -30.91 -21.66 5.05
CA GLY A 538 -29.65 -22.41 5.07
C GLY A 538 -28.87 -22.33 6.39
N VAL A 539 -29.50 -21.82 7.45
CA VAL A 539 -28.93 -21.75 8.82
C VAL A 539 -29.69 -22.71 9.72
N VAL A 540 -28.98 -23.55 10.47
CA VAL A 540 -29.55 -24.45 11.46
C VAL A 540 -29.71 -23.69 12.77
N ARG A 541 -30.90 -23.80 13.36
CA ARG A 541 -31.25 -23.21 14.67
C ARG A 541 -31.72 -24.31 15.62
N GLY A 542 -31.15 -24.34 16.82
CA GLY A 542 -31.55 -25.24 17.87
C GLY A 542 -32.93 -24.86 18.45
N VAL A 543 -33.83 -25.82 18.59
CA VAL A 543 -35.19 -25.65 19.17
C VAL A 543 -35.27 -26.34 20.53
N THR A 544 -34.76 -27.56 20.62
CA THR A 544 -34.70 -28.35 21.86
C THR A 544 -33.46 -29.22 21.87
N ASN A 545 -33.00 -29.61 23.08
CA ASN A 545 -31.87 -30.52 23.20
C ASN A 545 -32.16 -31.87 22.53
N GLY A 546 -31.24 -32.37 21.72
CA GLY A 546 -31.45 -33.63 21.03
C GLY A 546 -30.42 -33.92 19.95
N ARG A 547 -30.68 -34.98 19.20
CA ARG A 547 -29.86 -35.40 18.05
C ARG A 547 -30.76 -35.70 16.88
N THR A 548 -30.40 -35.22 15.71
CA THR A 548 -31.12 -35.49 14.46
C THR A 548 -30.13 -35.62 13.30
N VAL A 549 -30.60 -36.04 12.15
CA VAL A 549 -29.89 -35.94 10.88
C VAL A 549 -30.73 -35.09 9.94
N LEU A 550 -30.20 -34.00 9.48
CA LEU A 550 -30.82 -33.20 8.44
C LEU A 550 -30.55 -33.85 7.08
N HIS A 551 -31.60 -34.20 6.36
CA HIS A 551 -31.54 -34.66 4.98
C HIS A 551 -31.88 -33.50 4.06
N GLY A 552 -30.92 -33.11 3.22
CA GLY A 552 -31.08 -32.11 2.17
C GLY A 552 -31.23 -32.78 0.81
N LYS A 553 -32.24 -32.38 0.03
CA LYS A 553 -32.49 -32.93 -1.30
C LYS A 553 -32.71 -31.82 -2.31
N TYR A 554 -32.00 -31.90 -3.47
CA TYR A 554 -32.23 -31.05 -4.63
C TYR A 554 -32.03 -31.85 -5.91
N GLY A 555 -33.10 -32.12 -6.67
CA GLY A 555 -33.06 -33.03 -7.81
C GLY A 555 -32.55 -34.41 -7.43
N ASP A 556 -31.46 -34.84 -8.05
CA ASP A 556 -30.78 -36.12 -7.75
C ASP A 556 -29.67 -35.97 -6.68
N MET A 557 -29.43 -34.77 -6.18
CA MET A 557 -28.43 -34.51 -5.12
C MET A 557 -29.06 -34.76 -3.76
N GLU A 558 -28.40 -35.57 -2.94
CA GLU A 558 -28.80 -35.85 -1.55
C GLU A 558 -27.59 -35.70 -0.63
N ILE A 559 -27.76 -35.02 0.48
CA ILE A 559 -26.77 -34.84 1.52
C ILE A 559 -27.38 -35.09 2.90
N GLN A 560 -26.55 -35.54 3.85
CA GLN A 560 -26.98 -35.86 5.21
C GLN A 560 -26.02 -35.16 6.19
N LEU A 561 -26.58 -34.36 7.10
CA LEU A 561 -25.85 -33.59 8.10
C LEU A 561 -26.32 -34.00 9.50
N PRO A 562 -25.53 -34.76 10.25
CA PRO A 562 -25.77 -35.02 11.66
C PRO A 562 -25.71 -33.73 12.48
N VAL A 563 -26.72 -33.50 13.32
CA VAL A 563 -26.83 -32.32 14.18
C VAL A 563 -27.05 -32.74 15.62
N ILE A 564 -26.31 -32.18 16.51
CA ILE A 564 -26.43 -32.31 17.95
C ILE A 564 -26.76 -30.92 18.51
N VAL A 565 -27.89 -30.82 19.19
CA VAL A 565 -28.39 -29.57 19.78
C VAL A 565 -28.23 -29.62 21.29
N GLU A 566 -27.53 -28.63 21.84
CA GLU A 566 -27.41 -28.42 23.29
C GLU A 566 -27.69 -26.94 23.59
N ILE A 567 -28.94 -26.64 24.00
CA ILE A 567 -29.42 -25.28 24.29
C ILE A 567 -29.79 -25.13 25.77
N GLY A 568 -29.86 -23.89 26.22
CA GLY A 568 -30.30 -23.57 27.58
C GLY A 568 -29.30 -23.90 28.68
N VAL A 569 -28.07 -24.20 28.35
CA VAL A 569 -27.04 -24.62 29.31
C VAL A 569 -26.27 -23.41 29.90
N GLY A 570 -26.61 -22.19 29.51
CA GLY A 570 -25.83 -20.99 29.87
C GLY A 570 -24.40 -21.03 29.28
N GLU A 571 -23.50 -20.27 29.86
CA GLU A 571 -22.07 -20.32 29.46
C GLU A 571 -21.56 -21.76 29.66
N LYS A 572 -21.23 -22.44 28.54
CA LYS A 572 -20.60 -23.75 28.60
C LYS A 572 -19.12 -23.59 28.82
N VAL A 573 -18.65 -23.89 30.00
CA VAL A 573 -17.23 -23.95 30.30
C VAL A 573 -16.66 -25.22 29.67
N HIS A 574 -15.94 -25.10 28.56
CA HIS A 574 -15.34 -26.26 27.88
C HIS A 574 -14.16 -26.84 28.63
N GLU A 575 -13.35 -26.01 29.30
CA GLU A 575 -12.21 -26.43 30.11
C GLU A 575 -11.96 -25.40 31.22
N ARG A 576 -11.94 -25.86 32.46
CA ARG A 576 -11.69 -25.03 33.64
C ARG A 576 -10.22 -25.10 34.11
N PHE A 577 -9.43 -25.97 33.48
CA PHE A 577 -8.07 -26.28 33.92
C PHE A 577 -7.99 -26.62 35.43
N SER A 578 -9.07 -27.17 35.98
CA SER A 578 -9.12 -27.53 37.41
C SER A 578 -8.06 -28.55 37.80
N ASP A 579 -7.56 -29.32 36.86
CA ASP A 579 -6.38 -30.14 36.95
C ASP A 579 -5.30 -29.63 35.98
N GLY A 580 -4.76 -28.45 36.25
CA GLY A 580 -3.67 -27.85 35.46
C GLY A 580 -2.45 -28.73 35.31
N ALA A 581 -2.22 -29.65 36.27
CA ALA A 581 -1.13 -30.62 36.20
C ALA A 581 -1.32 -31.70 35.13
N SER A 582 -2.56 -31.84 34.59
CA SER A 582 -2.85 -32.78 33.52
C SER A 582 -2.51 -32.26 32.11
N PHE A 583 -2.16 -30.99 31.99
CA PHE A 583 -1.78 -30.36 30.73
C PHE A 583 -0.28 -30.07 30.68
N SER A 584 0.35 -30.42 29.58
CA SER A 584 1.67 -29.94 29.24
C SER A 584 1.56 -28.77 28.29
N VAL A 585 2.20 -27.66 28.62
CA VAL A 585 2.13 -26.42 27.87
C VAL A 585 3.50 -26.08 27.35
N THR A 586 3.61 -25.86 26.05
CA THR A 586 4.83 -25.37 25.42
C THR A 586 4.57 -24.02 24.79
N GLY A 587 5.52 -23.09 24.97
CA GLY A 587 5.49 -21.78 24.37
C GLY A 587 6.67 -21.57 23.42
N SER A 588 6.52 -20.66 22.49
CA SER A 588 7.66 -20.14 21.71
C SER A 588 8.64 -19.42 22.65
N SER A 589 9.87 -19.17 22.19
CA SER A 589 10.90 -18.46 22.98
C SER A 589 10.51 -17.03 23.41
N ALA A 590 9.39 -16.52 22.89
CA ALA A 590 8.82 -15.23 23.28
C ALA A 590 7.92 -15.33 24.53
N ILE A 591 7.61 -16.53 24.98
CA ILE A 591 6.73 -16.79 26.12
C ILE A 591 7.55 -17.41 27.24
N THR A 592 7.48 -16.81 28.41
CA THR A 592 8.17 -17.27 29.62
C THR A 592 7.19 -17.35 30.79
N ASP A 593 7.61 -17.99 31.89
CA ASP A 593 6.82 -18.13 33.11
C ASP A 593 5.42 -18.69 32.90
N ILE A 594 5.31 -19.73 32.06
CA ILE A 594 4.02 -20.39 31.77
C ILE A 594 3.62 -21.20 33.03
N ARG A 595 2.47 -20.85 33.62
CA ARG A 595 1.95 -21.51 34.81
C ARG A 595 0.44 -21.52 34.86
N PHE A 596 -0.12 -22.49 35.54
CA PHE A 596 -1.54 -22.48 35.92
C PHE A 596 -1.66 -21.90 37.34
N ASP A 597 -2.57 -20.94 37.52
CA ASP A 597 -2.77 -20.23 38.77
C ASP A 597 -4.27 -20.20 39.14
N SER A 598 -4.60 -20.83 40.26
CA SER A 598 -5.97 -20.87 40.78
C SER A 598 -6.34 -19.64 41.61
N SER A 599 -5.39 -18.79 41.91
CA SER A 599 -5.65 -17.53 42.64
C SER A 599 -6.13 -16.40 41.73
N VAL A 600 -5.95 -16.54 40.42
CA VAL A 600 -6.35 -15.57 39.40
C VAL A 600 -7.46 -16.20 38.56
N LEU A 601 -8.71 -15.86 38.86
CA LEU A 601 -9.87 -16.39 38.14
C LEU A 601 -10.58 -15.28 37.34
N PRO A 602 -11.18 -15.60 36.20
CA PRO A 602 -12.05 -14.68 35.48
C PRO A 602 -13.21 -14.20 36.36
N VAL A 603 -13.73 -13.00 36.07
CA VAL A 603 -14.85 -12.41 36.81
C VAL A 603 -16.08 -13.34 36.74
N GLY A 604 -16.62 -13.68 37.92
CA GLY A 604 -17.78 -14.58 38.03
C GLY A 604 -17.47 -16.07 38.21
N TRP A 605 -16.17 -16.43 38.16
CA TRP A 605 -15.77 -17.83 38.42
C TRP A 605 -15.45 -18.04 39.89
N SER A 606 -15.89 -19.17 40.45
CA SER A 606 -15.64 -19.56 41.83
C SER A 606 -14.58 -20.66 41.96
N ASP A 607 -14.28 -21.36 40.87
CA ASP A 607 -13.33 -22.47 40.81
C ASP A 607 -12.63 -22.52 39.45
N GLY A 608 -11.56 -23.30 39.33
CA GLY A 608 -10.76 -23.48 38.13
C GLY A 608 -9.35 -22.93 38.27
N THR A 609 -8.65 -22.85 37.16
CA THR A 609 -7.26 -22.38 37.11
C THR A 609 -7.06 -21.55 35.84
N THR A 610 -6.34 -20.47 35.94
CA THR A 610 -6.01 -19.62 34.80
C THR A 610 -4.61 -19.94 34.31
N LEU A 611 -4.44 -20.05 32.98
CA LEU A 611 -3.13 -20.15 32.36
C LEU A 611 -2.53 -18.75 32.27
N LEU A 612 -1.44 -18.51 32.98
CA LEU A 612 -0.68 -17.26 32.98
C LEU A 612 0.67 -17.45 32.29
N PHE A 613 1.14 -16.41 31.67
CA PHE A 613 2.45 -16.38 31.03
C PHE A 613 2.96 -14.95 30.86
N ASP A 614 4.27 -14.79 30.80
CA ASP A 614 4.92 -13.53 30.47
C ASP A 614 5.27 -13.49 28.97
N LEU A 615 4.97 -12.37 28.32
CA LEU A 615 5.22 -12.15 26.90
C LEU A 615 6.39 -11.18 26.70
N SER A 616 7.47 -11.66 26.09
CA SER A 616 8.55 -10.77 25.62
C SER A 616 8.22 -10.21 24.24
N THR A 617 8.51 -8.92 24.03
CA THR A 617 8.22 -8.22 22.76
C THR A 617 9.08 -8.74 21.61
N GLY A 618 8.49 -8.94 20.41
CA GLY A 618 9.24 -9.04 19.15
C GLY A 618 8.95 -10.21 18.21
N ARG A 619 8.15 -11.22 18.58
CA ARG A 619 7.69 -12.30 17.68
C ARG A 619 6.31 -12.78 18.07
N ALA A 620 5.54 -13.26 17.07
CA ALA A 620 4.21 -13.83 17.33
C ALA A 620 4.32 -14.97 18.35
N PRO A 621 3.65 -14.88 19.51
CA PRO A 621 3.70 -15.89 20.52
C PRO A 621 2.79 -17.06 20.15
N ASN A 622 3.29 -18.28 20.26
CA ASN A 622 2.49 -19.49 20.14
C ASN A 622 2.52 -20.25 21.46
N ILE A 623 1.34 -20.58 21.99
CA ILE A 623 1.15 -21.51 23.09
C ILE A 623 0.49 -22.78 22.54
N MET A 624 1.05 -23.94 22.83
CA MET A 624 0.47 -25.23 22.47
C MET A 624 0.17 -26.02 23.71
N LEU A 625 -1.03 -26.57 23.77
CA LEU A 625 -1.42 -27.58 24.75
C LEU A 625 -1.19 -28.99 24.14
N ASP A 626 -0.74 -29.93 24.94
CA ASP A 626 -0.53 -31.33 24.53
C ASP A 626 -1.85 -32.09 24.32
N LYS A 627 -2.94 -31.58 24.87
CA LYS A 627 -4.29 -32.13 24.72
C LYS A 627 -5.19 -31.11 24.03
N PRO A 628 -5.93 -31.51 22.99
CA PRO A 628 -6.88 -30.62 22.35
C PRO A 628 -8.05 -30.30 23.28
N ILE A 629 -8.40 -29.03 23.38
CA ILE A 629 -9.68 -28.61 23.95
C ILE A 629 -10.71 -28.70 22.81
N ARG A 630 -11.77 -29.46 23.01
CA ARG A 630 -12.86 -29.55 22.03
C ARG A 630 -13.91 -28.51 22.39
N PHE A 631 -14.07 -27.57 21.49
CA PHE A 631 -15.11 -26.54 21.57
C PHE A 631 -16.44 -27.03 21.01
#